data_440710c5d7627f679d1f3a696b78896d
#
_entry.id   440710c5d7627f679d1f3a696b78896d
#
_cell.length_a   1.000
_cell.length_b   1.000
_cell.length_c   1.000
_cell.angle_alpha   90.00
_cell.angle_beta   90.00
_cell.angle_gamma   90.00
#
_symmetry.space_group_name_H-M   'P 1'
#
loop_
_entity.id
_entity.type
_entity.pdbx_description
1 polymer ?
#
loop_
_entity_poly.entity_id
_entity_poly.type
_entity_poly.pdbx_seq_one_letter_code
_entity_poly.pdbx_strand_id
1 'polypeptide(L)'
;MLARPKGGNLVMSPHRLLQVALAVFGAVFLLIYPLAIVWPSGWAWHAGAPYESQYFMMIVGVYATLGVFLLNASRNPQAHRSLIWFTVWSSVVHAGIMAVQSMPAAHSGHLLGDVPALILVAIVLGGLLVRSEQGQAKAA
;
A
#
# COMPACT_ATOMS: atom_id res chain seq x y z
N MET A 1 11.81 -32.49 37.74
CA MET A 1 10.63 -31.84 37.09
C MET A 1 11.19 -30.81 36.08
N LEU A 2 11.38 -31.25 34.82
CA LEU A 2 12.03 -30.44 33.78
C LEU A 2 10.99 -29.54 33.15
N ALA A 3 11.16 -28.22 33.27
CA ALA A 3 10.32 -27.24 32.61
C ALA A 3 10.49 -27.36 31.10
N ARG A 4 9.41 -27.64 30.36
CA ARG A 4 9.35 -27.61 28.92
C ARG A 4 9.64 -26.19 28.46
N PRO A 5 10.57 -25.97 27.51
CA PRO A 5 10.72 -24.67 26.87
C PRO A 5 9.43 -24.37 26.08
N LYS A 6 8.79 -23.26 26.40
CA LYS A 6 7.71 -22.71 25.57
C LYS A 6 8.30 -22.41 24.20
N GLY A 7 8.04 -23.24 23.22
CA GLY A 7 8.31 -22.96 21.82
C GLY A 7 7.55 -21.69 21.44
N GLY A 8 8.24 -20.57 21.41
CA GLY A 8 7.69 -19.30 20.94
C GLY A 8 7.39 -19.44 19.47
N ASN A 9 6.12 -19.61 19.11
CA ASN A 9 5.70 -19.46 17.73
C ASN A 9 6.04 -18.04 17.31
N LEU A 10 6.98 -17.91 16.35
CA LEU A 10 7.40 -16.66 15.71
C LEU A 10 6.28 -16.04 14.83
N VAL A 11 5.03 -16.28 15.17
CA VAL A 11 3.89 -15.67 14.47
C VAL A 11 3.79 -14.22 14.94
N MET A 12 4.14 -13.30 14.03
CA MET A 12 4.01 -11.86 14.29
C MET A 12 2.55 -11.51 14.60
N SER A 13 2.34 -10.69 15.62
CA SER A 13 0.99 -10.22 15.95
C SER A 13 0.39 -9.41 14.77
N PRO A 14 -0.94 -9.43 14.57
CA PRO A 14 -1.60 -8.65 13.52
C PRO A 14 -1.24 -7.16 13.58
N HIS A 15 -1.04 -6.63 14.78
CA HIS A 15 -0.60 -5.25 14.97
C HIS A 15 0.79 -4.99 14.39
N ARG A 16 1.75 -5.88 14.65
CA ARG A 16 3.11 -5.76 14.07
C ARG A 16 3.11 -5.96 12.56
N LEU A 17 2.29 -6.87 12.04
CA LEU A 17 2.13 -7.04 10.59
C LEU A 17 1.58 -5.78 9.94
N LEU A 18 0.60 -5.12 10.58
CA LEU A 18 0.07 -3.84 10.11
C LEU A 18 1.14 -2.74 10.10
N GLN A 19 1.96 -2.64 11.14
CA GLN A 19 3.08 -1.68 11.20
C GLN A 19 4.06 -1.90 10.05
N VAL A 20 4.45 -3.15 9.80
CA VAL A 20 5.36 -3.51 8.70
C VAL A 20 4.72 -3.22 7.35
N ALA A 21 3.46 -3.59 7.14
CA ALA A 21 2.75 -3.32 5.89
C ALA A 21 2.67 -1.81 5.59
N LEU A 22 2.33 -0.99 6.59
CA LEU A 22 2.31 0.47 6.45
C LEU A 22 3.69 1.03 6.11
N ALA A 23 4.75 0.52 6.74
CA ALA A 23 6.11 0.95 6.44
C ALA A 23 6.54 0.57 5.01
N VAL A 24 6.23 -0.66 4.58
CA VAL A 24 6.56 -1.15 3.24
C VAL A 24 5.81 -0.37 2.17
N PHE A 25 4.48 -0.25 2.28
CA PHE A 25 3.70 0.52 1.31
C PHE A 25 4.06 2.01 1.33
N GLY A 26 4.31 2.58 2.51
CA GLY A 26 4.78 3.95 2.64
C GLY A 26 6.10 4.19 1.92
N ALA A 27 7.07 3.27 2.06
CA ALA A 27 8.34 3.35 1.36
C ALA A 27 8.17 3.19 -0.17
N VAL A 28 7.34 2.23 -0.61
CA VAL A 28 7.05 2.05 -2.05
C VAL A 28 6.42 3.30 -2.64
N PHE A 29 5.43 3.89 -1.98
CA PHE A 29 4.76 5.11 -2.45
C PHE A 29 5.72 6.31 -2.51
N LEU A 30 6.61 6.44 -1.55
CA LEU A 30 7.64 7.47 -1.56
C LEU A 30 8.64 7.28 -2.70
N LEU A 31 8.90 6.04 -3.09
CA LEU A 31 9.90 5.67 -4.09
C LEU A 31 9.32 5.51 -5.50
N ILE A 32 8.04 5.79 -5.76
CA ILE A 32 7.42 5.64 -7.09
C ILE A 32 8.22 6.39 -8.16
N TYR A 33 8.65 7.61 -7.90
CA TYR A 33 9.41 8.39 -8.89
C TYR A 33 10.78 7.78 -9.24
N PRO A 34 11.67 7.49 -8.28
CA PRO A 34 12.93 6.79 -8.60
C PRO A 34 12.71 5.40 -9.22
N LEU A 35 11.67 4.68 -8.82
CA LEU A 35 11.31 3.39 -9.44
C LEU A 35 10.88 3.56 -10.90
N ALA A 36 10.12 4.61 -11.22
CA ALA A 36 9.72 4.93 -12.59
C ALA A 36 10.92 5.32 -13.48
N ILE A 37 11.96 5.93 -12.92
CA ILE A 37 13.20 6.24 -13.65
C ILE A 37 14.00 4.97 -13.96
N VAL A 38 14.13 4.08 -12.96
CA VAL A 38 14.96 2.86 -13.09
C VAL A 38 14.23 1.78 -13.92
N TRP A 39 12.92 1.70 -13.81
CA TRP A 39 12.08 0.71 -14.49
C TRP A 39 10.80 1.34 -15.06
N PRO A 40 10.90 2.16 -16.11
CA PRO A 40 9.74 2.90 -16.66
C PRO A 40 8.58 1.99 -17.05
N SER A 41 8.84 0.85 -17.67
CA SER A 41 7.80 -0.09 -18.11
C SER A 41 6.99 -0.71 -16.95
N GLY A 42 7.50 -0.63 -15.72
CA GLY A 42 6.80 -1.11 -14.54
C GLY A 42 5.98 -0.03 -13.81
N TRP A 43 6.24 1.27 -14.09
CA TRP A 43 5.68 2.37 -13.29
C TRP A 43 5.16 3.54 -14.12
N ALA A 44 5.57 3.68 -15.36
CA ALA A 44 5.17 4.77 -16.25
C ALA A 44 4.57 4.18 -17.52
N TRP A 45 3.26 4.31 -17.66
CA TRP A 45 2.47 3.76 -18.77
C TRP A 45 2.20 4.79 -19.87
N HIS A 46 3.03 5.81 -20.00
CA HIS A 46 2.96 6.85 -21.02
C HIS A 46 4.24 6.86 -21.87
N ALA A 47 4.15 7.41 -23.08
CA ALA A 47 5.30 7.64 -23.92
C ALA A 47 6.16 8.80 -23.39
N GLY A 48 7.48 8.64 -23.45
CA GLY A 48 8.42 9.67 -23.00
C GLY A 48 8.95 9.46 -21.58
N ALA A 49 9.77 10.39 -21.12
CA ALA A 49 10.35 10.33 -19.79
C ALA A 49 9.29 10.61 -18.70
N PRO A 50 9.42 9.98 -17.50
CA PRO A 50 8.43 10.17 -16.44
C PRO A 50 8.12 11.62 -16.08
N TYR A 51 9.13 12.49 -16.09
CA TYR A 51 8.98 13.91 -15.76
C TYR A 51 8.25 14.75 -16.84
N GLU A 52 8.09 14.23 -18.05
CA GLU A 52 7.37 14.93 -19.15
C GLU A 52 5.86 14.88 -18.97
N SER A 53 5.34 13.90 -18.24
CA SER A 53 3.92 13.80 -17.93
C SER A 53 3.57 14.61 -16.68
N GLN A 54 2.94 15.75 -16.84
CA GLN A 54 2.45 16.56 -15.71
C GLN A 54 1.46 15.79 -14.85
N TYR A 55 0.59 15.00 -15.46
CA TYR A 55 -0.36 14.14 -14.74
C TYR A 55 0.35 13.09 -13.88
N PHE A 56 1.34 12.40 -14.44
CA PHE A 56 2.14 11.43 -13.69
C PHE A 56 2.87 12.09 -12.52
N MET A 57 3.46 13.28 -12.72
CA MET A 57 4.14 14.02 -11.67
C MET A 57 3.21 14.47 -10.54
N MET A 58 1.96 14.84 -10.86
CA MET A 58 0.95 15.12 -9.83
C MET A 58 0.62 13.88 -9.00
N ILE A 59 0.43 12.72 -9.65
CA ILE A 59 0.19 11.46 -8.96
C ILE A 59 1.38 11.09 -8.07
N VAL A 60 2.60 11.19 -8.58
CA VAL A 60 3.83 10.95 -7.81
C VAL A 60 3.87 11.83 -6.55
N GLY A 61 3.54 13.12 -6.68
CA GLY A 61 3.49 14.03 -5.53
C GLY A 61 2.48 13.61 -4.47
N VAL A 62 1.28 13.23 -4.88
CA VAL A 62 0.23 12.74 -3.98
C VAL A 62 0.66 11.44 -3.27
N TYR A 63 1.19 10.46 -4.03
CA TYR A 63 1.64 9.20 -3.44
C TYR A 63 2.87 9.36 -2.56
N ALA A 64 3.82 10.21 -2.92
CA ALA A 64 4.98 10.49 -2.07
C ALA A 64 4.54 11.10 -0.73
N THR A 65 3.61 12.05 -0.76
CA THR A 65 3.02 12.63 0.45
C THR A 65 2.32 11.56 1.28
N LEU A 66 1.44 10.75 0.66
CA LEU A 66 0.78 9.64 1.34
C LEU A 66 1.79 8.65 1.93
N GLY A 67 2.89 8.37 1.21
CA GLY A 67 3.98 7.51 1.66
C GLY A 67 4.60 8.00 2.98
N VAL A 68 4.88 9.31 3.09
CA VAL A 68 5.38 9.91 4.34
C VAL A 68 4.38 9.72 5.48
N PHE A 69 3.10 9.94 5.23
CA PHE A 69 2.06 9.76 6.25
C PHE A 69 1.88 8.30 6.66
N LEU A 70 1.99 7.34 5.73
CA LEU A 70 1.95 5.91 6.06
C LEU A 70 3.17 5.47 6.87
N LEU A 71 4.37 5.98 6.56
CA LEU A 71 5.57 5.75 7.37
C LEU A 71 5.40 6.30 8.79
N ASN A 72 4.77 7.45 8.95
CA ASN A 72 4.43 7.97 10.27
C ASN A 72 3.38 7.09 10.99
N ALA A 73 2.33 6.69 10.27
CA ALA A 73 1.26 5.83 10.80
C ALA A 73 1.78 4.43 11.22
N SER A 74 2.84 3.92 10.61
CA SER A 74 3.43 2.63 10.98
C SER A 74 3.92 2.58 12.42
N ARG A 75 4.26 3.73 13.02
CA ARG A 75 4.70 3.83 14.42
C ARG A 75 3.54 3.63 15.40
N ASN A 76 2.36 4.14 15.07
CA ASN A 76 1.14 4.01 15.87
C ASN A 76 -0.10 3.92 14.97
N PRO A 77 -0.40 2.75 14.39
CA PRO A 77 -1.51 2.57 13.46
C PRO A 77 -2.87 2.97 14.05
N GLN A 78 -3.06 2.75 15.34
CA GLN A 78 -4.33 3.02 16.00
C GLN A 78 -4.67 4.52 16.06
N ALA A 79 -3.67 5.38 16.17
CA ALA A 79 -3.86 6.83 16.12
C ALA A 79 -4.17 7.34 14.69
N HIS A 80 -3.92 6.53 13.66
CA HIS A 80 -4.04 6.90 12.25
C HIS A 80 -5.05 6.05 11.46
N ARG A 81 -6.07 5.51 12.14
CA ARG A 81 -7.09 4.63 11.52
C ARG A 81 -7.80 5.27 10.32
N SER A 82 -8.15 6.55 10.43
CA SER A 82 -8.81 7.28 9.35
C SER A 82 -7.93 7.38 8.10
N LEU A 83 -6.64 7.62 8.26
CA LEU A 83 -5.67 7.62 7.16
C LEU A 83 -5.55 6.23 6.51
N ILE A 84 -5.51 5.18 7.31
CA ILE A 84 -5.41 3.80 6.80
C ILE A 84 -6.69 3.45 6.01
N TRP A 85 -7.87 3.76 6.53
CA TRP A 85 -9.13 3.58 5.80
C TRP A 85 -9.22 4.44 4.55
N PHE A 86 -8.76 5.69 4.61
CA PHE A 86 -8.65 6.52 3.40
C PHE A 86 -7.77 5.84 2.35
N THR A 87 -6.62 5.31 2.74
CA THR A 87 -5.71 4.60 1.81
C THR A 87 -6.38 3.37 1.21
N VAL A 88 -7.10 2.59 2.01
CA VAL A 88 -7.85 1.42 1.54
C VAL A 88 -8.88 1.81 0.49
N TRP A 89 -9.76 2.75 0.82
CA TRP A 89 -10.84 3.14 -0.09
C TRP A 89 -10.36 3.90 -1.32
N SER A 90 -9.38 4.79 -1.17
CA SER A 90 -8.79 5.48 -2.32
C SER A 90 -8.10 4.51 -3.28
N SER A 91 -7.45 3.46 -2.76
CA SER A 91 -6.86 2.41 -3.59
C SER A 91 -7.91 1.60 -4.35
N VAL A 92 -9.04 1.26 -3.71
CA VAL A 92 -10.15 0.56 -4.39
C VAL A 92 -10.75 1.43 -5.51
N VAL A 93 -11.03 2.70 -5.21
CA VAL A 93 -11.60 3.63 -6.20
C VAL A 93 -10.63 3.85 -7.35
N HIS A 94 -9.35 4.07 -7.06
CA HIS A 94 -8.33 4.25 -8.08
C HIS A 94 -8.19 3.00 -8.96
N ALA A 95 -8.12 1.81 -8.36
CA ALA A 95 -8.07 0.54 -9.11
C ALA A 95 -9.30 0.38 -10.02
N GLY A 96 -10.49 0.73 -9.53
CA GLY A 96 -11.72 0.69 -10.31
C GLY A 96 -11.70 1.63 -11.52
N ILE A 97 -11.25 2.87 -11.33
CA ILE A 97 -11.10 3.85 -12.42
C ILE A 97 -10.09 3.33 -13.45
N MET A 98 -8.91 2.89 -12.99
CA MET A 98 -7.86 2.37 -13.87
C MET A 98 -8.32 1.11 -14.63
N ALA A 99 -9.05 0.22 -14.00
CA ALA A 99 -9.59 -0.97 -14.65
C ALA A 99 -10.54 -0.60 -15.80
N VAL A 100 -11.45 0.37 -15.60
CA VAL A 100 -12.36 0.84 -16.63
C VAL A 100 -11.61 1.54 -17.77
N GLN A 101 -10.64 2.40 -17.45
CA GLN A 101 -9.85 3.13 -18.45
C GLN A 101 -8.90 2.24 -19.25
N SER A 102 -8.55 1.08 -18.71
CA SER A 102 -7.62 0.12 -19.34
C SER A 102 -8.33 -0.88 -20.25
N MET A 103 -9.64 -0.86 -20.38
CA MET A 103 -10.39 -1.74 -21.29
C MET A 103 -10.00 -1.59 -22.77
N PRO A 104 -9.66 -0.40 -23.30
CA PRO A 104 -9.07 -0.31 -24.63
C PRO A 104 -7.68 -0.95 -24.66
N ALA A 105 -7.41 -1.80 -25.66
CA ALA A 105 -6.18 -2.61 -25.79
C ALA A 105 -4.87 -1.82 -25.67
N ALA A 106 -4.89 -0.51 -25.99
CA ALA A 106 -3.74 0.37 -25.91
C ALA A 106 -3.22 0.64 -24.48
N HIS A 107 -4.04 0.36 -23.44
CA HIS A 107 -3.72 0.64 -22.02
C HIS A 107 -3.77 -0.60 -21.13
N SER A 108 -3.72 -1.79 -21.72
CA SER A 108 -3.82 -3.08 -20.99
C SER A 108 -2.72 -3.31 -19.94
N GLY A 109 -1.60 -2.59 -20.01
CA GLY A 109 -0.51 -2.67 -19.03
C GLY A 109 -0.94 -2.35 -17.60
N HIS A 110 -1.88 -1.42 -17.41
CA HIS A 110 -2.43 -1.07 -16.09
C HIS A 110 -3.19 -2.22 -15.43
N LEU A 111 -3.86 -3.09 -16.22
CA LEU A 111 -4.58 -4.25 -15.69
C LEU A 111 -3.65 -5.28 -15.04
N LEU A 112 -2.38 -5.33 -15.46
CA LEU A 112 -1.39 -6.26 -14.94
C LEU A 112 -0.48 -5.61 -13.88
N GLY A 113 -0.39 -4.29 -13.86
CA GLY A 113 0.47 -3.52 -12.95
C GLY A 113 -0.30 -2.83 -11.83
N ASP A 114 -0.84 -1.65 -12.12
CA ASP A 114 -1.41 -0.75 -11.11
C ASP A 114 -2.66 -1.30 -10.43
N VAL A 115 -3.55 -1.90 -11.21
CA VAL A 115 -4.83 -2.40 -10.68
C VAL A 115 -4.60 -3.48 -9.61
N PRO A 116 -3.87 -4.58 -9.88
CA PRO A 116 -3.61 -5.60 -8.85
C PRO A 116 -2.77 -5.06 -7.70
N ALA A 117 -1.84 -4.12 -7.93
CA ALA A 117 -1.05 -3.52 -6.86
C ALA A 117 -1.92 -2.72 -5.89
N LEU A 118 -2.84 -1.90 -6.40
CA LEU A 118 -3.77 -1.12 -5.59
C LEU A 118 -4.77 -1.99 -4.82
N ILE A 119 -5.27 -3.05 -5.44
CA ILE A 119 -6.13 -4.04 -4.77
C ILE A 119 -5.37 -4.75 -3.66
N LEU A 120 -4.11 -5.12 -3.88
CA LEU A 120 -3.25 -5.71 -2.84
C LEU A 120 -3.09 -4.76 -1.64
N VAL A 121 -2.81 -3.48 -1.87
CA VAL A 121 -2.73 -2.46 -0.80
C VAL A 121 -4.02 -2.43 0.00
N ALA A 122 -5.18 -2.37 -0.68
CA ALA A 122 -6.48 -2.30 -0.03
C ALA A 122 -6.77 -3.55 0.82
N ILE A 123 -6.55 -4.75 0.29
CA ILE A 123 -6.80 -6.02 0.99
C ILE A 123 -5.87 -6.16 2.21
N VAL A 124 -4.58 -5.90 2.02
CA VAL A 124 -3.59 -6.09 3.09
C VAL A 124 -3.82 -5.09 4.22
N LEU A 125 -3.93 -3.79 3.91
CA LEU A 125 -4.12 -2.77 4.95
C LEU A 125 -5.48 -2.91 5.64
N GLY A 126 -6.56 -3.10 4.89
CA GLY A 126 -7.89 -3.28 5.45
C GLY A 126 -8.01 -4.53 6.31
N GLY A 127 -7.52 -5.66 5.80
CA GLY A 127 -7.56 -6.94 6.52
C GLY A 127 -6.70 -6.93 7.80
N LEU A 128 -5.51 -6.34 7.76
CA LEU A 128 -4.64 -6.24 8.93
C LEU A 128 -5.18 -5.24 9.96
N LEU A 129 -5.76 -4.13 9.53
CA LEU A 129 -6.38 -3.17 10.45
C LEU A 129 -7.52 -3.84 11.23
N VAL A 130 -8.47 -4.49 10.55
CA VAL A 130 -9.59 -5.20 11.19
C VAL A 130 -9.09 -6.27 12.16
N ARG A 131 -8.11 -7.08 11.74
CA ARG A 131 -7.54 -8.12 12.64
C ARG A 131 -6.82 -7.53 13.85
N SER A 132 -6.13 -6.42 13.69
CA SER A 132 -5.47 -5.71 14.77
C SER A 132 -6.47 -5.19 15.81
N GLU A 133 -7.60 -4.67 15.37
CA GLU A 133 -8.68 -4.20 16.24
C GLU A 133 -9.36 -5.34 17.00
N GLN A 134 -9.66 -6.43 16.31
CA GLN A 134 -10.24 -7.63 16.95
C GLN A 134 -9.32 -8.23 18.00
N GLY A 135 -8.00 -8.21 17.76
CA GLY A 135 -7.00 -8.67 18.72
C GLY A 135 -6.97 -7.84 20.00
N GLN A 136 -7.13 -6.53 19.88
CA GLN A 136 -7.17 -5.62 21.03
C GLN A 136 -8.48 -5.74 21.81
N ALA A 137 -9.61 -5.86 21.13
CA ALA A 137 -10.91 -6.03 21.78
C ALA A 137 -11.03 -7.33 22.60
N LYS A 138 -10.26 -8.37 22.25
CA LYS A 138 -10.21 -9.63 23.01
C LYS A 138 -9.25 -9.59 24.21
N ALA A 139 -8.36 -8.62 24.25
CA ALA A 139 -7.37 -8.47 25.31
C ALA A 139 -7.79 -7.45 26.39
N ALA A 140 -8.83 -6.68 26.14
CA ALA A 140 -9.45 -5.72 27.07
C ALA A 140 -10.59 -6.37 27.85
#